data_c2ab66cd1e72539b0f985cbb04290b48
#
_entry.id   c2ab66cd1e72539b0f985cbb04290b48
#
_cell.length_a   1.000
_cell.length_b   1.000
_cell.length_c   1.000
_cell.angle_alpha   90.00
_cell.angle_beta   90.00
_cell.angle_gamma   90.00
#
_symmetry.space_group_name_H-M   'P 1'
#
loop_
_entity.id
_entity.type
_entity.pdbx_description
1 polymer ?
#
loop_
_entity_poly.entity_id
_entity_poly.type
_entity_poly.pdbx_seq_one_letter_code
_entity_poly.pdbx_strand_id
1 'polypeptide(L)'
;MADYVYGLLHGVDEKKRIIAIKVNKKVTFYYMAKGMFQSFMQYFKSGIYVFMDVQETSRRYRGYTVKNVLNIEKVMSPHRQNPTIYYDVSIIKSGISHIMNTKKPKLFLDFEMSMPPYRNYEDFVSEIIQVGFILTDATGEIIDKQSYFIKTFLFKEISDRTKKFLRVEQEQIDSGLEYREFYDLFTKLLQTYKPMVLVWGQNDRIELKKMNFRHQLADFTPNTQFVDLLKLHKTYFNLKNDLGLFNAYFLYYENDIDKQKHDALEDARVTKAVFDGFLEVCNNLRMLSLNTTNELLGRRENQNETEE
;
A
#
# COMPACT_ATOMS: atom_id res chain seq x y z
N MET A 1 -12.20 -3.28 23.03
CA MET A 1 -11.95 -4.69 22.64
C MET A 1 -12.90 -5.06 21.51
N ALA A 2 -12.62 -6.07 20.73
CA ALA A 2 -13.46 -6.54 19.62
C ALA A 2 -14.01 -7.93 19.95
N ASP A 3 -15.29 -8.15 19.66
CA ASP A 3 -15.92 -9.48 19.73
C ASP A 3 -15.89 -10.13 18.34
N TYR A 4 -15.53 -11.41 18.29
CA TYR A 4 -15.66 -12.19 17.06
C TYR A 4 -17.06 -12.79 16.96
N VAL A 5 -17.74 -12.56 15.84
CA VAL A 5 -19.11 -13.00 15.59
C VAL A 5 -19.19 -13.68 14.24
N TYR A 6 -19.92 -14.79 14.18
CA TYR A 6 -20.29 -15.42 12.91
C TYR A 6 -21.72 -15.91 12.95
N GLY A 7 -22.36 -15.92 11.78
CA GLY A 7 -23.73 -16.41 11.67
C GLY A 7 -24.32 -16.28 10.29
N LEU A 8 -25.52 -16.82 10.16
CA LEU A 8 -26.30 -16.76 8.92
C LEU A 8 -26.84 -15.35 8.70
N LEU A 9 -26.59 -14.80 7.51
CA LEU A 9 -27.22 -13.55 7.09
C LEU A 9 -28.73 -13.74 7.00
N HIS A 10 -29.47 -12.99 7.81
CA HIS A 10 -30.93 -13.03 7.90
C HIS A 10 -31.59 -11.91 7.09
N GLY A 11 -30.93 -10.76 6.95
CA GLY A 11 -31.43 -9.62 6.19
C GLY A 11 -30.42 -8.50 6.05
N VAL A 12 -30.69 -7.59 5.12
CA VAL A 12 -29.86 -6.41 4.83
C VAL A 12 -30.78 -5.21 4.67
N ASP A 13 -30.53 -4.13 5.41
CA ASP A 13 -31.10 -2.81 5.18
C ASP A 13 -30.04 -1.94 4.50
N GLU A 14 -30.11 -1.86 3.17
CA GLU A 14 -29.12 -1.16 2.33
C GLU A 14 -29.10 0.35 2.63
N LYS A 15 -30.28 0.98 2.84
CA LYS A 15 -30.39 2.42 3.11
C LYS A 15 -29.74 2.81 4.44
N LYS A 16 -29.82 1.92 5.42
CA LYS A 16 -29.25 2.13 6.74
C LYS A 16 -27.89 1.46 6.94
N ARG A 17 -27.42 0.68 5.96
CA ARG A 17 -26.17 -0.11 6.01
C ARG A 17 -26.12 -1.03 7.25
N ILE A 18 -27.25 -1.71 7.49
CA ILE A 18 -27.40 -2.64 8.60
C ILE A 18 -27.53 -4.05 8.04
N ILE A 19 -26.78 -4.98 8.59
CA ILE A 19 -26.96 -6.41 8.36
C ILE A 19 -27.54 -7.06 9.62
N ALA A 20 -28.47 -7.99 9.40
CA ALA A 20 -29.06 -8.80 10.45
C ALA A 20 -28.45 -10.21 10.40
N ILE A 21 -27.75 -10.63 11.46
CA ILE A 21 -27.10 -11.91 11.55
C ILE A 21 -27.80 -12.77 12.59
N LYS A 22 -28.13 -14.02 12.21
CA LYS A 22 -28.73 -14.99 13.10
C LYS A 22 -27.64 -15.84 13.76
N VAL A 23 -27.50 -15.67 15.06
CA VAL A 23 -26.56 -16.43 15.92
C VAL A 23 -27.39 -17.16 16.98
N ASN A 24 -27.26 -18.46 17.11
CA ASN A 24 -27.95 -19.28 18.13
C ASN A 24 -29.47 -18.97 18.23
N LYS A 25 -30.17 -18.91 17.10
CA LYS A 25 -31.60 -18.59 16.97
C LYS A 25 -31.98 -17.12 17.25
N LYS A 26 -31.04 -16.27 17.70
CA LYS A 26 -31.26 -14.83 17.94
C LYS A 26 -30.78 -14.03 16.76
N VAL A 27 -31.55 -13.04 16.34
CA VAL A 27 -31.16 -12.06 15.31
C VAL A 27 -30.58 -10.83 15.98
N THR A 28 -29.37 -10.45 15.58
CA THR A 28 -28.67 -9.26 16.06
C THR A 28 -28.31 -8.37 14.87
N PHE A 29 -28.39 -7.06 15.08
CA PHE A 29 -28.17 -6.07 14.02
C PHE A 29 -26.78 -5.46 14.13
N TYR A 30 -26.13 -5.30 12.97
CA TYR A 30 -24.79 -4.78 12.86
C TYR A 30 -24.71 -3.67 11.84
N TYR A 31 -24.11 -2.54 12.21
CA TYR A 31 -23.92 -1.41 11.33
C TYR A 31 -22.56 -1.49 10.66
N MET A 32 -22.54 -1.20 9.37
CA MET A 32 -21.31 -1.16 8.57
C MET A 32 -21.01 0.26 8.08
N ALA A 33 -19.76 0.69 8.16
CA ALA A 33 -19.30 1.94 7.53
C ALA A 33 -19.53 1.90 6.01
N LYS A 34 -19.76 3.07 5.38
CA LYS A 34 -20.16 3.18 3.97
C LYS A 34 -19.24 2.40 3.02
N GLY A 35 -17.93 2.60 3.09
CA GLY A 35 -16.98 1.92 2.21
C GLY A 35 -17.00 0.40 2.38
N MET A 36 -17.01 -0.08 3.64
CA MET A 36 -17.09 -1.52 3.93
C MET A 36 -18.41 -2.11 3.39
N PHE A 37 -19.54 -1.45 3.63
CA PHE A 37 -20.83 -1.93 3.15
C PHE A 37 -20.85 -2.05 1.62
N GLN A 38 -20.36 -1.03 0.91
CA GLN A 38 -20.28 -1.04 -0.56
C GLN A 38 -19.38 -2.17 -1.09
N SER A 39 -18.26 -2.45 -0.43
CA SER A 39 -17.34 -3.52 -0.84
C SER A 39 -17.94 -4.92 -0.69
N PHE A 40 -18.76 -5.13 0.34
CA PHE A 40 -19.27 -6.46 0.67
C PHE A 40 -20.73 -6.70 0.23
N MET A 41 -21.49 -5.66 -0.12
CA MET A 41 -22.90 -5.77 -0.48
C MET A 41 -23.16 -6.80 -1.59
N GLN A 42 -22.28 -6.90 -2.57
CA GLN A 42 -22.36 -7.87 -3.66
C GLN A 42 -22.42 -9.34 -3.20
N TYR A 43 -21.88 -9.64 -2.02
CA TYR A 43 -21.86 -10.97 -1.43
C TYR A 43 -23.04 -11.25 -0.51
N PHE A 44 -23.80 -10.22 -0.10
CA PHE A 44 -24.88 -10.35 0.86
C PHE A 44 -26.15 -10.89 0.22
N LYS A 45 -26.20 -12.19 0.05
CA LYS A 45 -27.33 -12.94 -0.49
C LYS A 45 -27.93 -13.86 0.59
N SER A 46 -29.15 -14.32 0.38
CA SER A 46 -29.75 -15.29 1.29
C SER A 46 -28.91 -16.57 1.38
N GLY A 47 -28.79 -17.11 2.59
CA GLY A 47 -28.09 -18.39 2.82
C GLY A 47 -26.59 -18.30 3.01
N ILE A 48 -26.02 -17.11 3.09
CA ILE A 48 -24.58 -16.95 3.37
C ILE A 48 -24.29 -16.84 4.88
N TYR A 49 -23.09 -17.26 5.25
CA TYR A 49 -22.50 -17.00 6.55
C TYR A 49 -21.52 -15.84 6.46
N VAL A 50 -21.57 -14.96 7.46
CA VAL A 50 -20.64 -13.83 7.60
C VAL A 50 -19.89 -14.04 8.91
N PHE A 51 -18.56 -13.90 8.86
CA PHE A 51 -17.62 -13.96 9.97
C PHE A 51 -16.99 -12.58 10.09
N MET A 52 -17.04 -11.99 11.29
CA MET A 52 -16.66 -10.57 11.44
C MET A 52 -16.22 -10.24 12.86
N ASP A 53 -15.35 -9.23 12.96
CA ASP A 53 -15.05 -8.56 14.21
C ASP A 53 -16.01 -7.39 14.41
N VAL A 54 -16.53 -7.24 15.61
CA VAL A 54 -17.49 -6.20 15.94
C VAL A 54 -17.09 -5.49 17.23
N GLN A 55 -17.50 -4.25 17.39
CA GLN A 55 -17.32 -3.50 18.61
C GLN A 55 -18.16 -4.13 19.75
N GLU A 56 -17.58 -4.28 20.94
CA GLU A 56 -18.29 -4.86 22.09
C GLU A 56 -19.53 -4.06 22.47
N THR A 57 -19.44 -2.75 22.40
CA THR A 57 -20.52 -1.85 22.80
C THR A 57 -21.59 -1.73 21.73
N SER A 58 -22.85 -1.74 22.16
CA SER A 58 -24.00 -1.46 21.27
C SER A 58 -24.41 0.01 21.33
N ARG A 59 -24.98 0.53 20.24
CA ARG A 59 -25.55 1.87 20.20
C ARG A 59 -26.92 1.90 19.51
N ARG A 60 -27.68 2.95 19.76
CA ARG A 60 -28.91 3.21 18.99
C ARG A 60 -28.58 3.88 17.66
N TYR A 61 -29.11 3.34 16.57
CA TYR A 61 -28.95 3.91 15.24
C TYR A 61 -30.21 3.69 14.41
N ARG A 62 -30.87 4.79 13.99
CA ARG A 62 -32.08 4.80 13.12
C ARG A 62 -33.14 3.76 13.50
N GLY A 63 -33.43 3.63 14.82
CA GLY A 63 -34.45 2.73 15.37
C GLY A 63 -33.95 1.32 15.70
N TYR A 64 -32.70 0.98 15.42
CA TYR A 64 -32.10 -0.31 15.76
C TYR A 64 -31.11 -0.17 16.93
N THR A 65 -30.95 -1.23 17.71
CA THR A 65 -29.78 -1.40 18.58
C THR A 65 -28.75 -2.18 17.78
N VAL A 66 -27.61 -1.57 17.46
CA VAL A 66 -26.58 -2.15 16.59
C VAL A 66 -25.23 -2.19 17.29
N LYS A 67 -24.41 -3.17 16.90
CA LYS A 67 -22.95 -3.15 17.12
C LYS A 67 -22.26 -2.70 15.82
N ASN A 68 -21.16 -1.94 15.89
CA ASN A 68 -20.41 -1.58 14.69
C ASN A 68 -19.56 -2.74 14.21
N VAL A 69 -19.59 -3.05 12.91
CA VAL A 69 -18.66 -3.98 12.29
C VAL A 69 -17.31 -3.29 12.14
N LEU A 70 -16.27 -3.89 12.68
CA LEU A 70 -14.88 -3.42 12.60
C LEU A 70 -14.18 -4.02 11.38
N ASN A 71 -14.39 -5.32 11.13
CA ASN A 71 -13.79 -6.06 10.04
C ASN A 71 -14.68 -7.22 9.59
N ILE A 72 -14.60 -7.59 8.30
CA ILE A 72 -15.15 -8.84 7.76
C ILE A 72 -13.99 -9.81 7.55
N GLU A 73 -14.03 -10.95 8.22
CA GLU A 73 -12.99 -11.98 8.12
C GLU A 73 -13.28 -12.97 7.00
N LYS A 74 -14.57 -13.36 6.85
CA LYS A 74 -14.95 -14.35 5.86
C LYS A 74 -16.42 -14.20 5.46
N VAL A 75 -16.71 -14.49 4.19
CA VAL A 75 -18.06 -14.60 3.64
C VAL A 75 -18.14 -15.89 2.83
N MET A 76 -19.08 -16.76 3.17
CA MET A 76 -19.21 -18.06 2.49
C MET A 76 -20.65 -18.55 2.44
N SER A 77 -20.94 -19.36 1.41
CA SER A 77 -22.16 -20.16 1.33
C SER A 77 -21.87 -21.58 1.83
N PRO A 78 -22.57 -22.06 2.87
CA PRO A 78 -22.32 -23.38 3.44
C PRO A 78 -23.08 -24.46 2.64
N HIS A 79 -22.63 -24.78 1.46
CA HIS A 79 -23.19 -25.94 0.76
C HIS A 79 -22.60 -27.22 1.33
N ARG A 80 -23.46 -28.24 1.64
CA ARG A 80 -23.02 -29.47 2.34
C ARG A 80 -21.86 -30.21 1.65
N GLN A 81 -21.76 -30.14 0.34
CA GLN A 81 -20.74 -30.88 -0.43
C GLN A 81 -19.60 -29.95 -0.92
N ASN A 82 -19.91 -28.70 -1.28
CA ASN A 82 -18.92 -27.75 -1.77
C ASN A 82 -19.24 -26.34 -1.24
N PRO A 83 -18.67 -25.92 -0.09
CA PRO A 83 -18.84 -24.56 0.38
C PRO A 83 -18.19 -23.58 -0.59
N THR A 84 -18.93 -22.55 -0.99
CA THR A 84 -18.39 -21.48 -1.82
C THR A 84 -17.88 -20.36 -0.93
N ILE A 85 -16.57 -20.11 -0.98
CA ILE A 85 -15.93 -19.00 -0.26
C ILE A 85 -15.91 -17.80 -1.22
N TYR A 86 -16.57 -16.71 -0.82
CA TYR A 86 -16.60 -15.45 -1.58
C TYR A 86 -15.49 -14.50 -1.13
N TYR A 87 -15.14 -14.55 0.14
CA TYR A 87 -14.09 -13.73 0.75
C TYR A 87 -13.51 -14.47 1.96
N ASP A 88 -12.18 -14.45 2.10
CA ASP A 88 -11.49 -15.03 3.25
C ASP A 88 -10.15 -14.33 3.45
N VAL A 89 -10.02 -13.60 4.55
CA VAL A 89 -8.80 -12.85 4.91
C VAL A 89 -7.61 -13.79 5.09
N SER A 90 -7.82 -15.02 5.56
CA SER A 90 -6.71 -15.97 5.77
C SER A 90 -6.08 -16.40 4.43
N ILE A 91 -6.89 -16.58 3.40
CA ILE A 91 -6.41 -16.90 2.05
C ILE A 91 -5.62 -15.72 1.47
N ILE A 92 -6.14 -14.50 1.65
CA ILE A 92 -5.48 -13.28 1.21
C ILE A 92 -4.12 -13.11 1.90
N LYS A 93 -4.09 -13.24 3.22
CA LYS A 93 -2.85 -13.14 4.02
C LYS A 93 -1.85 -14.23 3.61
N SER A 94 -2.31 -15.46 3.41
CA SER A 94 -1.47 -16.57 2.92
C SER A 94 -0.88 -16.27 1.53
N GLY A 95 -1.68 -15.74 0.60
CA GLY A 95 -1.20 -15.31 -0.72
C GLY A 95 -0.13 -14.22 -0.64
N ILE A 96 -0.35 -13.21 0.20
CA ILE A 96 0.63 -12.16 0.45
C ILE A 96 1.92 -12.73 1.06
N SER A 97 1.80 -13.58 2.09
CA SER A 97 2.95 -14.25 2.71
C SER A 97 3.75 -15.06 1.67
N HIS A 98 3.06 -15.72 0.72
CA HIS A 98 3.74 -16.44 -0.36
C HIS A 98 4.54 -15.49 -1.27
N ILE A 99 3.99 -14.34 -1.65
CA ILE A 99 4.69 -13.32 -2.44
C ILE A 99 5.91 -12.82 -1.67
N MET A 100 5.75 -12.45 -0.39
CA MET A 100 6.82 -11.93 0.46
C MET A 100 7.98 -12.93 0.61
N ASN A 101 7.68 -14.23 0.70
CA ASN A 101 8.66 -15.32 0.84
C ASN A 101 9.25 -15.82 -0.47
N THR A 102 8.94 -15.17 -1.61
CA THR A 102 9.49 -15.58 -2.91
C THR A 102 11.02 -15.52 -2.92
N LYS A 103 11.66 -16.66 -3.22
CA LYS A 103 13.12 -16.82 -3.28
C LYS A 103 13.67 -16.32 -4.63
N LYS A 104 13.74 -15.00 -4.77
CA LYS A 104 14.29 -14.30 -5.95
C LYS A 104 15.09 -13.08 -5.48
N PRO A 105 16.07 -12.61 -6.29
CA PRO A 105 16.64 -11.29 -6.09
C PRO A 105 15.52 -10.22 -6.00
N LYS A 106 15.74 -9.21 -5.18
CA LYS A 106 14.79 -8.11 -4.96
C LYS A 106 15.47 -6.79 -5.23
N LEU A 107 14.77 -5.91 -5.94
CA LEU A 107 15.19 -4.54 -6.20
C LEU A 107 14.22 -3.60 -5.52
N PHE A 108 14.65 -2.95 -4.45
CA PHE A 108 13.92 -1.89 -3.78
C PHE A 108 14.22 -0.59 -4.51
N LEU A 109 13.21 0.04 -5.07
CA LEU A 109 13.35 1.15 -6.00
C LEU A 109 12.49 2.32 -5.54
N ASP A 110 13.05 3.51 -5.66
CA ASP A 110 12.34 4.77 -5.49
C ASP A 110 12.84 5.81 -6.49
N PHE A 111 11.95 6.73 -6.90
CA PHE A 111 12.26 7.85 -7.77
C PHE A 111 11.82 9.17 -7.14
N GLU A 112 12.69 10.17 -7.25
CA GLU A 112 12.26 11.54 -7.02
C GLU A 112 11.93 12.22 -8.35
N MET A 113 10.81 12.93 -8.34
CA MET A 113 10.30 13.60 -9.52
C MET A 113 10.35 15.12 -9.38
N SER A 114 10.56 15.78 -10.51
CA SER A 114 10.42 17.24 -10.56
C SER A 114 8.98 17.65 -10.23
N MET A 115 8.84 18.79 -9.57
CA MET A 115 7.55 19.33 -9.12
C MET A 115 7.20 20.59 -9.93
N PRO A 116 5.90 20.87 -10.13
CA PRO A 116 5.49 22.11 -10.78
C PRO A 116 5.92 23.33 -9.96
N PRO A 117 6.24 24.46 -10.61
CA PRO A 117 6.46 25.73 -9.93
C PRO A 117 5.21 26.15 -9.15
N TYR A 118 5.35 27.08 -8.22
CA TYR A 118 4.21 27.57 -7.41
C TYR A 118 3.16 28.33 -8.22
N ARG A 119 3.54 28.82 -9.42
CA ARG A 119 2.66 29.55 -10.35
C ARG A 119 2.95 29.11 -11.77
N ASN A 120 1.98 29.27 -12.69
CA ASN A 120 2.13 28.95 -14.13
C ASN A 120 2.51 27.48 -14.37
N TYR A 121 1.72 26.55 -13.86
CA TYR A 121 2.01 25.12 -13.92
C TYR A 121 1.08 24.32 -14.86
N GLU A 122 0.23 24.98 -15.66
CA GLU A 122 -0.79 24.31 -16.48
C GLU A 122 -0.18 23.32 -17.48
N ASP A 123 1.00 23.64 -18.03
CA ASP A 123 1.73 22.79 -18.98
C ASP A 123 2.87 21.97 -18.33
N PHE A 124 2.93 21.94 -17.01
CA PHE A 124 4.01 21.24 -16.33
C PHE A 124 3.87 19.72 -16.46
N VAL A 125 4.97 19.08 -16.83
CA VAL A 125 5.09 17.63 -16.90
C VAL A 125 6.23 17.18 -16.00
N SER A 126 5.91 16.30 -15.06
CA SER A 126 6.89 15.72 -14.13
C SER A 126 7.91 14.86 -14.87
N GLU A 127 9.17 14.91 -14.43
CA GLU A 127 10.28 14.09 -14.91
C GLU A 127 10.99 13.43 -13.73
N ILE A 128 11.48 12.21 -13.90
CA ILE A 128 12.36 11.56 -12.94
C ILE A 128 13.70 12.30 -12.95
N ILE A 129 14.12 12.80 -11.78
CA ILE A 129 15.36 13.56 -11.62
C ILE A 129 16.35 12.90 -10.65
N GLN A 130 15.89 11.92 -9.87
CA GLN A 130 16.77 11.07 -9.08
C GLN A 130 16.19 9.65 -9.05
N VAL A 131 17.06 8.67 -9.07
CA VAL A 131 16.75 7.26 -8.84
C VAL A 131 17.61 6.75 -7.70
N GLY A 132 16.99 5.98 -6.81
CA GLY A 132 17.68 5.24 -5.78
C GLY A 132 17.24 3.79 -5.77
N PHE A 133 18.19 2.86 -5.64
CA PHE A 133 17.83 1.47 -5.51
C PHE A 133 18.79 0.66 -4.63
N ILE A 134 18.27 -0.42 -4.08
CA ILE A 134 19.01 -1.46 -3.39
C ILE A 134 18.65 -2.80 -4.02
N LEU A 135 19.64 -3.51 -4.56
CA LEU A 135 19.49 -4.85 -5.08
C LEU A 135 19.99 -5.87 -4.05
N THR A 136 19.16 -6.86 -3.75
CA THR A 136 19.53 -7.99 -2.91
C THR A 136 19.52 -9.29 -3.71
N ASP A 137 20.25 -10.27 -3.25
CA ASP A 137 20.12 -11.65 -3.74
C ASP A 137 18.83 -12.33 -3.23
N ALA A 138 18.66 -13.62 -3.51
CA ALA A 138 17.52 -14.40 -3.06
C ALA A 138 17.48 -14.67 -1.55
N THR A 139 18.59 -14.45 -0.84
CA THR A 139 18.70 -14.59 0.63
C THR A 139 18.42 -13.30 1.38
N GLY A 140 18.44 -12.17 0.67
CA GLY A 140 18.26 -10.82 1.22
C GLY A 140 19.56 -10.05 1.45
N GLU A 141 20.73 -10.63 1.11
CA GLU A 141 22.02 -9.96 1.16
C GLU A 141 22.12 -8.89 0.08
N ILE A 142 22.59 -7.70 0.45
CA ILE A 142 22.75 -6.57 -0.49
C ILE A 142 23.93 -6.86 -1.42
N ILE A 143 23.68 -6.89 -2.72
CA ILE A 143 24.68 -7.08 -3.77
C ILE A 143 25.00 -5.81 -4.55
N ASP A 144 24.07 -4.84 -4.56
CA ASP A 144 24.31 -3.52 -5.16
C ASP A 144 23.41 -2.46 -4.51
N LYS A 145 23.92 -1.22 -4.51
CA LYS A 145 23.17 -0.06 -4.02
C LYS A 145 23.67 1.19 -4.75
N GLN A 146 22.76 1.89 -5.43
CA GLN A 146 23.13 3.02 -6.29
C GLN A 146 22.12 4.18 -6.11
N SER A 147 22.63 5.38 -6.33
CA SER A 147 21.85 6.60 -6.52
C SER A 147 22.39 7.40 -7.69
N TYR A 148 21.52 7.84 -8.58
CA TYR A 148 21.87 8.65 -9.74
C TYR A 148 20.93 9.85 -9.84
N PHE A 149 21.47 11.02 -10.11
CA PHE A 149 20.70 12.11 -10.65
C PHE A 149 20.48 11.91 -12.15
N ILE A 150 19.31 12.33 -12.63
CA ILE A 150 18.90 12.22 -14.02
C ILE A 150 18.64 13.63 -14.56
N LYS A 151 19.24 13.95 -15.69
CA LYS A 151 19.02 15.23 -16.35
C LYS A 151 17.58 15.39 -16.80
N THR A 152 17.04 16.58 -16.62
CA THR A 152 15.73 16.92 -17.20
C THR A 152 15.82 17.01 -18.72
N PHE A 153 14.74 16.62 -19.40
CA PHE A 153 14.63 16.61 -20.85
C PHE A 153 13.74 17.75 -21.37
N LEU A 154 12.61 17.99 -20.71
CA LEU A 154 11.63 18.99 -21.15
C LEU A 154 11.94 20.39 -20.62
N PHE A 155 12.44 20.48 -19.41
CA PHE A 155 12.69 21.75 -18.74
C PHE A 155 14.18 21.92 -18.50
N LYS A 156 14.73 23.08 -18.93
CA LYS A 156 16.16 23.37 -18.74
C LYS A 156 16.54 23.49 -17.27
N GLU A 157 15.60 23.95 -16.45
CA GLU A 157 15.83 24.17 -15.01
C GLU A 157 14.69 23.52 -14.18
N ILE A 158 15.06 22.94 -13.05
CA ILE A 158 14.09 22.48 -12.07
C ILE A 158 13.49 23.66 -11.31
N SER A 159 12.21 23.53 -10.91
CA SER A 159 11.52 24.61 -10.20
C SER A 159 12.10 24.84 -8.79
N ASP A 160 11.97 26.06 -8.27
CA ASP A 160 12.34 26.38 -6.88
C ASP A 160 11.61 25.50 -5.87
N ARG A 161 10.39 25.06 -6.22
CA ARG A 161 9.65 24.12 -5.39
C ARG A 161 10.35 22.77 -5.34
N THR A 162 10.86 22.26 -6.44
CA THR A 162 11.66 21.04 -6.53
C THR A 162 12.93 21.17 -5.69
N LYS A 163 13.70 22.22 -5.92
CA LYS A 163 14.96 22.50 -5.19
C LYS A 163 14.72 22.51 -3.67
N LYS A 164 13.70 23.23 -3.23
CA LYS A 164 13.38 23.34 -1.81
C LYS A 164 12.87 22.05 -1.19
N PHE A 165 12.00 21.33 -1.91
CA PHE A 165 11.37 20.13 -1.39
C PHE A 165 12.35 18.95 -1.31
N LEU A 166 13.12 18.72 -2.39
CA LEU A 166 14.09 17.64 -2.47
C LEU A 166 15.47 18.02 -1.92
N ARG A 167 15.70 19.31 -1.63
CA ARG A 167 17.00 19.85 -1.19
C ARG A 167 18.13 19.54 -2.19
N VAL A 168 17.83 19.70 -3.47
CA VAL A 168 18.76 19.48 -4.59
C VAL A 168 19.04 20.78 -5.32
N GLU A 169 20.25 20.90 -5.84
CA GLU A 169 20.66 22.04 -6.64
C GLU A 169 20.67 21.68 -8.13
N GLN A 170 20.56 22.70 -9.00
CA GLN A 170 20.53 22.49 -10.45
C GLN A 170 21.78 21.76 -10.96
N GLU A 171 22.94 22.10 -10.42
CA GLU A 171 24.23 21.51 -10.80
C GLU A 171 24.29 19.99 -10.57
N GLN A 172 23.58 19.48 -9.56
CA GLN A 172 23.50 18.03 -9.31
C GLN A 172 22.70 17.34 -10.42
N ILE A 173 21.62 17.96 -10.87
CA ILE A 173 20.80 17.44 -11.97
C ILE A 173 21.58 17.53 -13.30
N ASP A 174 22.25 18.66 -13.57
CA ASP A 174 23.01 18.90 -14.80
C ASP A 174 24.24 17.96 -14.92
N SER A 175 24.79 17.52 -13.78
CA SER A 175 25.88 16.53 -13.73
C SER A 175 25.40 15.08 -13.76
N GLY A 176 24.08 14.86 -13.71
CA GLY A 176 23.45 13.54 -13.70
C GLY A 176 23.59 12.80 -15.05
N LEU A 177 23.04 11.58 -15.07
CA LEU A 177 22.99 10.77 -16.28
C LEU A 177 21.93 11.31 -17.26
N GLU A 178 22.15 11.14 -18.54
CA GLU A 178 21.08 11.20 -19.52
C GLU A 178 20.08 10.06 -19.25
N TYR A 179 18.78 10.31 -19.46
CA TYR A 179 17.79 9.25 -19.17
C TYR A 179 18.04 7.96 -19.96
N ARG A 180 18.61 8.03 -21.17
CA ARG A 180 18.98 6.86 -21.99
C ARG A 180 20.10 6.04 -21.32
N GLU A 181 21.08 6.69 -20.74
CA GLU A 181 22.17 6.01 -20.03
C GLU A 181 21.63 5.25 -18.82
N PHE A 182 20.77 5.90 -18.03
CA PHE A 182 20.05 5.24 -16.94
C PHE A 182 19.22 4.05 -17.44
N TYR A 183 18.45 4.23 -18.52
CA TYR A 183 17.63 3.17 -19.10
C TYR A 183 18.48 1.94 -19.48
N ASP A 184 19.62 2.15 -20.12
CA ASP A 184 20.50 1.05 -20.55
C ASP A 184 21.10 0.33 -19.34
N LEU A 185 21.55 1.05 -18.31
CA LEU A 185 22.03 0.48 -17.05
C LEU A 185 20.94 -0.32 -16.35
N PHE A 186 19.76 0.26 -16.22
CA PHE A 186 18.63 -0.34 -15.50
C PHE A 186 18.09 -1.59 -16.21
N THR A 187 17.93 -1.52 -17.53
CA THR A 187 17.50 -2.69 -18.32
C THR A 187 18.49 -3.82 -18.28
N LYS A 188 19.80 -3.53 -18.33
CA LYS A 188 20.87 -4.52 -18.14
C LYS A 188 20.79 -5.17 -16.76
N LEU A 189 20.57 -4.40 -15.69
CA LEU A 189 20.38 -4.92 -14.34
C LEU A 189 19.15 -5.86 -14.29
N LEU A 190 18.02 -5.43 -14.84
CA LEU A 190 16.81 -6.23 -14.88
C LEU A 190 17.00 -7.56 -15.66
N GLN A 191 17.72 -7.54 -16.76
CA GLN A 191 18.02 -8.73 -17.56
C GLN A 191 18.96 -9.69 -16.84
N THR A 192 19.97 -9.15 -16.16
CA THR A 192 20.99 -9.94 -15.46
C THR A 192 20.43 -10.65 -14.23
N TYR A 193 19.72 -9.92 -13.38
CA TYR A 193 19.30 -10.43 -12.09
C TYR A 193 17.85 -10.92 -12.07
N LYS A 194 17.02 -10.47 -13.02
CA LYS A 194 15.58 -10.76 -13.10
C LYS A 194 14.88 -10.58 -11.75
N PRO A 195 15.11 -9.46 -11.06
CA PRO A 195 14.62 -9.25 -9.71
C PRO A 195 13.11 -9.05 -9.68
N MET A 196 12.52 -9.25 -8.50
CA MET A 196 11.24 -8.67 -8.15
C MET A 196 11.49 -7.20 -7.77
N VAL A 197 10.88 -6.27 -8.48
CA VAL A 197 11.01 -4.82 -8.22
C VAL A 197 9.93 -4.40 -7.23
N LEU A 198 10.36 -3.96 -6.05
CA LEU A 198 9.47 -3.51 -4.97
C LEU A 198 9.48 -1.98 -4.91
N VAL A 199 8.29 -1.40 -4.92
CA VAL A 199 8.05 0.04 -4.83
C VAL A 199 7.00 0.33 -3.76
N TRP A 200 7.02 1.54 -3.18
CA TRP A 200 6.00 1.97 -2.22
C TRP A 200 4.88 2.73 -2.94
N GLY A 201 3.92 2.00 -3.50
CA GLY A 201 2.84 2.53 -4.32
C GLY A 201 3.09 2.30 -5.82
N GLN A 202 2.30 2.95 -6.66
CA GLN A 202 2.33 2.72 -8.11
C GLN A 202 3.02 3.85 -8.90
N ASN A 203 3.33 4.96 -8.26
CA ASN A 203 3.80 6.16 -8.94
C ASN A 203 5.10 5.93 -9.69
N ASP A 204 6.07 5.25 -9.07
CA ASP A 204 7.38 4.96 -9.69
C ASP A 204 7.24 4.21 -11.01
N ARG A 205 6.42 3.17 -11.03
CA ARG A 205 6.14 2.39 -12.24
C ARG A 205 5.46 3.24 -13.33
N ILE A 206 4.52 4.10 -12.91
CA ILE A 206 3.77 4.97 -13.84
C ILE A 206 4.71 6.01 -14.46
N GLU A 207 5.54 6.67 -13.65
CA GLU A 207 6.47 7.69 -14.14
C GLU A 207 7.57 7.07 -15.00
N LEU A 208 8.09 5.90 -14.65
CA LEU A 208 9.04 5.16 -15.47
C LEU A 208 8.48 4.85 -16.86
N LYS A 209 7.23 4.41 -16.93
CA LYS A 209 6.55 4.17 -18.21
C LYS A 209 6.39 5.46 -19.02
N LYS A 210 6.02 6.57 -18.38
CA LYS A 210 5.90 7.88 -19.04
C LYS A 210 7.24 8.37 -19.57
N MET A 211 8.32 8.21 -18.79
CA MET A 211 9.66 8.58 -19.21
C MET A 211 10.14 7.74 -20.39
N ASN A 212 9.94 6.42 -20.36
CA ASN A 212 10.26 5.55 -21.51
C ASN A 212 9.54 5.99 -22.79
N PHE A 213 8.25 6.26 -22.69
CA PHE A 213 7.47 6.76 -23.84
C PHE A 213 8.00 8.10 -24.36
N ARG A 214 8.28 9.05 -23.47
CA ARG A 214 8.77 10.39 -23.81
C ARG A 214 10.12 10.34 -24.52
N HIS A 215 11.02 9.46 -24.07
CA HIS A 215 12.32 9.27 -24.68
C HIS A 215 12.32 8.29 -25.86
N GLN A 216 11.15 7.86 -26.32
CA GLN A 216 10.98 6.90 -27.44
C GLN A 216 11.74 5.58 -27.19
N LEU A 217 11.73 5.11 -25.94
CA LEU A 217 12.35 3.86 -25.50
C LEU A 217 11.29 2.78 -25.34
N ALA A 218 11.71 1.51 -25.46
CA ALA A 218 10.82 0.38 -25.28
C ALA A 218 10.30 0.31 -23.83
N ASP A 219 9.00 0.10 -23.65
CA ASP A 219 8.42 -0.10 -22.32
C ASP A 219 8.69 -1.54 -21.83
N PHE A 220 9.61 -1.69 -20.92
CA PHE A 220 9.93 -2.97 -20.28
C PHE A 220 9.05 -3.28 -19.06
N THR A 221 8.23 -2.32 -18.61
CA THR A 221 7.44 -2.48 -17.38
C THR A 221 6.40 -3.62 -17.42
N PRO A 222 5.80 -4.00 -18.58
CA PRO A 222 4.91 -5.15 -18.65
C PRO A 222 5.62 -6.50 -18.42
N ASN A 223 6.90 -6.59 -18.75
CA ASN A 223 7.70 -7.80 -18.64
C ASN A 223 8.52 -7.87 -17.34
N THR A 224 8.41 -6.85 -16.49
CA THR A 224 9.11 -6.76 -15.21
C THR A 224 8.13 -7.03 -14.08
N GLN A 225 8.52 -7.87 -13.14
CA GLN A 225 7.70 -8.18 -11.97
C GLN A 225 7.75 -7.01 -10.96
N PHE A 226 6.90 -6.01 -11.14
CA PHE A 226 6.70 -4.97 -10.14
C PHE A 226 5.75 -5.43 -9.04
N VAL A 227 6.10 -5.14 -7.79
CA VAL A 227 5.29 -5.39 -6.60
C VAL A 227 5.07 -4.08 -5.86
N ASP A 228 3.82 -3.68 -5.78
CA ASP A 228 3.36 -2.55 -4.96
C ASP A 228 3.28 -3.00 -3.50
N LEU A 229 4.33 -2.68 -2.74
CA LEU A 229 4.46 -3.07 -1.34
C LEU A 229 3.40 -2.37 -0.45
N LEU A 230 3.07 -1.11 -0.75
CA LEU A 230 1.99 -0.39 -0.06
C LEU A 230 0.65 -1.12 -0.20
N LYS A 231 0.33 -1.59 -1.40
CA LYS A 231 -0.91 -2.34 -1.65
C LYS A 231 -0.93 -3.67 -0.90
N LEU A 232 0.17 -4.42 -0.90
CA LEU A 232 0.27 -5.67 -0.13
C LEU A 232 0.11 -5.41 1.37
N HIS A 233 0.82 -4.41 1.89
CA HIS A 233 0.79 -4.00 3.29
C HIS A 233 -0.62 -3.56 3.70
N LYS A 234 -1.23 -2.65 2.93
CA LYS A 234 -2.61 -2.18 3.13
C LYS A 234 -3.61 -3.34 3.17
N THR A 235 -3.49 -4.28 2.23
CA THR A 235 -4.41 -5.42 2.12
C THR A 235 -4.23 -6.39 3.29
N TYR A 236 -3.01 -6.70 3.68
CA TYR A 236 -2.72 -7.61 4.79
C TYR A 236 -3.28 -7.12 6.13
N PHE A 237 -3.11 -5.81 6.40
CA PHE A 237 -3.58 -5.18 7.64
C PHE A 237 -5.01 -4.61 7.52
N ASN A 238 -5.66 -4.76 6.37
CA ASN A 238 -7.00 -4.23 6.08
C ASN A 238 -7.13 -2.72 6.39
N LEU A 239 -6.12 -1.93 5.96
CA LEU A 239 -6.11 -0.49 6.19
C LEU A 239 -7.08 0.21 5.25
N LYS A 240 -7.84 1.19 5.75
CA LYS A 240 -8.78 1.98 4.94
C LYS A 240 -8.05 2.94 4.00
N ASN A 241 -7.02 3.58 4.51
CA ASN A 241 -6.25 4.61 3.80
C ASN A 241 -4.84 4.11 3.49
N ASP A 242 -4.20 4.74 2.52
CA ASP A 242 -2.81 4.50 2.22
C ASP A 242 -1.94 5.02 3.37
N LEU A 243 -0.96 4.23 3.76
CA LEU A 243 0.00 4.57 4.79
C LEU A 243 1.25 5.13 4.10
N GLY A 244 1.71 6.30 4.52
CA GLY A 244 2.98 6.85 4.04
C GLY A 244 4.15 5.93 4.44
N LEU A 245 5.20 5.88 3.63
CA LEU A 245 6.35 4.98 3.78
C LEU A 245 6.96 5.06 5.19
N PHE A 246 7.23 6.26 5.69
CA PHE A 246 7.81 6.46 7.01
C PHE A 246 6.86 6.07 8.15
N ASN A 247 5.54 6.25 7.97
CA ASN A 247 4.56 5.78 8.94
C ASN A 247 4.52 4.24 8.98
N ALA A 248 4.71 3.58 7.83
CA ALA A 248 4.86 2.12 7.78
C ALA A 248 6.15 1.66 8.46
N TYR A 249 7.27 2.37 8.27
CA TYR A 249 8.53 2.10 8.95
C TYR A 249 8.38 2.09 10.47
N PHE A 250 7.70 3.10 11.04
CA PHE A 250 7.47 3.21 12.49
C PHE A 250 6.54 2.15 13.08
N LEU A 251 5.87 1.34 12.26
CA LEU A 251 5.20 0.13 12.76
C LEU A 251 6.19 -0.95 13.20
N TYR A 252 7.39 -0.95 12.62
CA TYR A 252 8.39 -1.99 12.79
C TYR A 252 9.59 -1.54 13.61
N TYR A 253 9.93 -0.26 13.55
CA TYR A 253 11.16 0.28 14.12
C TYR A 253 10.89 1.55 14.93
N GLU A 254 11.52 1.65 16.09
CA GLU A 254 11.39 2.81 16.99
C GLU A 254 12.45 3.88 16.71
N ASN A 255 13.47 3.56 15.91
CA ASN A 255 14.56 4.48 15.60
C ASN A 255 14.04 5.70 14.84
N ASP A 256 14.49 6.88 15.27
CA ASP A 256 14.17 8.11 14.57
C ASP A 256 14.96 8.22 13.26
N ILE A 257 14.25 8.48 12.17
CA ILE A 257 14.83 8.75 10.86
C ILE A 257 14.35 10.10 10.35
N ASP A 258 15.20 10.83 9.65
CA ASP A 258 14.86 12.13 9.09
C ASP A 258 13.77 11.99 8.01
N LYS A 259 12.53 12.25 8.41
CA LYS A 259 11.35 12.20 7.53
C LYS A 259 11.32 13.29 6.46
N GLN A 260 12.17 14.29 6.57
CA GLN A 260 12.13 15.46 5.69
C GLN A 260 13.16 15.38 4.55
N LYS A 261 14.02 14.38 4.55
CA LYS A 261 15.00 14.18 3.50
C LYS A 261 14.40 13.26 2.44
N HIS A 262 13.77 13.85 1.44
CA HIS A 262 13.35 13.13 0.23
C HIS A 262 14.61 12.85 -0.60
N ASP A 263 15.10 11.63 -0.51
CA ASP A 263 16.26 11.12 -1.25
C ASP A 263 15.92 9.69 -1.70
N ALA A 264 15.92 9.46 -2.99
CA ALA A 264 15.46 8.20 -3.57
C ALA A 264 16.20 6.96 -3.01
N LEU A 265 17.51 7.05 -2.69
CA LEU A 265 18.23 5.93 -2.10
C LEU A 265 17.83 5.68 -0.64
N GLU A 266 17.61 6.74 0.14
CA GLU A 266 17.13 6.61 1.51
C GLU A 266 15.70 6.04 1.52
N ASP A 267 14.82 6.48 0.61
CA ASP A 267 13.45 5.97 0.52
C ASP A 267 13.42 4.51 0.03
N ALA A 268 14.32 4.11 -0.89
CA ALA A 268 14.54 2.70 -1.24
C ALA A 268 15.04 1.88 -0.03
N ARG A 269 15.90 2.45 0.84
CA ARG A 269 16.37 1.81 2.07
C ARG A 269 15.24 1.63 3.08
N VAL A 270 14.42 2.65 3.25
CA VAL A 270 13.24 2.58 4.12
C VAL A 270 12.24 1.56 3.59
N THR A 271 12.02 1.51 2.27
CA THR A 271 11.17 0.50 1.61
C THR A 271 11.69 -0.92 1.89
N LYS A 272 13.02 -1.14 1.81
CA LYS A 272 13.62 -2.43 2.20
C LYS A 272 13.38 -2.76 3.67
N ALA A 273 13.59 -1.81 4.57
CA ALA A 273 13.36 -2.03 6.00
C ALA A 273 11.89 -2.39 6.29
N VAL A 274 10.94 -1.66 5.67
CA VAL A 274 9.50 -1.99 5.78
C VAL A 274 9.21 -3.39 5.25
N PHE A 275 9.83 -3.78 4.12
CA PHE A 275 9.70 -5.14 3.58
C PHE A 275 10.19 -6.17 4.60
N ASP A 276 11.36 -5.98 5.20
CA ASP A 276 11.95 -6.92 6.17
C ASP A 276 11.05 -7.06 7.40
N GLY A 277 10.61 -5.96 8.00
CA GLY A 277 9.69 -5.98 9.14
C GLY A 277 8.32 -6.61 8.82
N PHE A 278 7.80 -6.36 7.63
CA PHE A 278 6.55 -6.96 7.17
C PHE A 278 6.70 -8.46 6.89
N LEU A 279 7.84 -8.89 6.35
CA LEU A 279 8.16 -10.31 6.16
C LEU A 279 8.20 -11.06 7.50
N GLU A 280 8.78 -10.45 8.55
CA GLU A 280 8.76 -11.03 9.91
C GLU A 280 7.32 -11.23 10.42
N VAL A 281 6.42 -10.26 10.20
CA VAL A 281 5.00 -10.40 10.55
C VAL A 281 4.32 -11.50 9.73
N CYS A 282 4.57 -11.57 8.42
CA CYS A 282 4.03 -12.63 7.56
C CYS A 282 4.47 -14.04 8.01
N ASN A 283 5.64 -14.14 8.63
CA ASN A 283 6.21 -15.39 9.13
C ASN A 283 5.94 -15.63 10.63
N ASN A 284 5.11 -14.81 11.25
CA ASN A 284 4.80 -14.86 12.71
C ASN A 284 6.03 -14.73 13.62
N LEU A 285 7.09 -14.08 13.13
CA LEU A 285 8.31 -13.80 13.91
C LEU A 285 8.20 -12.47 14.66
N ARG A 286 7.26 -11.62 14.26
CA ARG A 286 6.95 -10.33 14.89
C ARG A 286 5.44 -10.17 15.06
N MET A 287 5.03 -9.70 16.23
CA MET A 287 3.65 -9.27 16.48
C MET A 287 3.60 -7.75 16.56
N LEU A 288 2.71 -7.13 15.76
CA LEU A 288 2.43 -5.70 15.91
C LEU A 288 1.38 -5.49 17.01
N SER A 289 1.58 -4.50 17.88
CA SER A 289 0.54 -4.13 18.83
C SER A 289 -0.58 -3.42 18.06
N LEU A 290 -1.83 -3.84 18.29
CA LEU A 290 -3.03 -3.21 17.71
C LEU A 290 -3.14 -1.72 18.10
N ASN A 291 -2.56 -1.32 19.24
CA ASN A 291 -2.56 0.07 19.71
C ASN A 291 -1.69 0.96 18.80
N THR A 292 -0.50 0.51 18.40
CA THR A 292 0.39 1.25 17.50
C THR A 292 -0.27 1.47 16.13
N THR A 293 -0.95 0.45 15.61
CA THR A 293 -1.66 0.52 14.34
C THR A 293 -2.85 1.48 14.41
N ASN A 294 -3.63 1.43 15.49
CA ASN A 294 -4.78 2.31 15.70
C ASN A 294 -4.39 3.76 16.03
N GLU A 295 -3.28 4.00 16.73
CA GLU A 295 -2.77 5.35 16.99
C GLU A 295 -2.27 6.05 15.72
N LEU A 296 -1.61 5.32 14.82
CA LEU A 296 -1.19 5.84 13.53
C LEU A 296 -2.37 6.09 12.58
N LEU A 297 -3.43 5.30 12.68
CA LEU A 297 -4.66 5.44 11.92
C LEU A 297 -5.61 6.48 12.55
N GLY A 298 -5.70 6.58 13.88
CA GLY A 298 -6.63 7.44 14.61
C GLY A 298 -6.25 8.92 14.65
N ARG A 299 -4.98 9.28 14.40
CA ARG A 299 -4.56 10.70 14.34
C ARG A 299 -5.19 11.47 13.18
N ARG A 300 -5.78 10.80 12.17
CA ARG A 300 -6.51 11.45 11.06
C ARG A 300 -8.04 11.41 11.20
N GLU A 301 -8.62 10.52 12.00
CA GLU A 301 -10.08 10.50 12.21
C GLU A 301 -10.55 11.70 13.05
N ASN A 302 -9.74 12.18 14.00
CA ASN A 302 -10.09 13.34 14.84
C ASN A 302 -9.89 14.72 14.18
N GLN A 303 -9.25 14.78 13.00
CA GLN A 303 -9.12 16.05 12.25
C GLN A 303 -10.27 16.28 11.26
N ASN A 304 -11.05 15.25 10.90
CA ASN A 304 -12.16 15.36 9.96
C ASN A 304 -13.56 15.37 10.62
N GLU A 305 -13.67 15.21 11.93
CA GLU A 305 -14.94 15.29 12.64
C GLU A 305 -15.27 16.68 13.23
N THR A 306 -14.40 17.68 13.02
CA THR A 306 -14.62 19.07 13.46
C THR A 306 -15.12 20.01 12.35
N GLU A 307 -15.40 19.51 11.14
CA GLU A 307 -15.98 20.30 10.04
C GLU A 307 -17.25 19.63 9.47
N GLU A 308 -18.26 19.43 10.33
CA GLU A 308 -19.69 19.31 9.89
C GLU A 308 -20.63 19.82 11.00
#